data_6a12071da8b6beca1826e557949a5e3e
#
_entry.id   6a12071da8b6beca1826e557949a5e3e
#
_cell.length_a   1.000
_cell.length_b   1.000
_cell.length_c   1.000
_cell.angle_alpha   90.00
_cell.angle_beta   90.00
_cell.angle_gamma   90.00
#
_symmetry.space_group_name_H-M   'P 1'
#
loop_
_entity.id
_entity.type
_entity.pdbx_description
1 polymer ?
#
loop_
_entity_poly.entity_id
_entity_poly.type
_entity_poly.pdbx_seq_one_letter_code
_entity_poly.pdbx_strand_id
1 'polypeptide(L)'
;IKRKKKYDIFVLLLILTFLWRFTVDFGQTMLWICGACNYLWGSVIILGYVTFFRHLLGKAERMKHQIPIAVGTFFFGIGAGWCNENTSGGGLLLVLLFGLNFWWDKRKEGKRAFYPFMGEAVLGMCCGLLGMI
;
A
#
# COMPACT_ATOMS: atom_id res chain seq x y z
N ILE A 1 22.88 -1.96 4.17
CA ILE A 1 23.32 -0.63 3.68
C ILE A 1 23.04 0.37 4.81
N LYS A 2 24.09 0.93 5.46
CA LYS A 2 23.95 1.99 6.46
C LYS A 2 23.48 3.27 5.77
N ARG A 3 22.21 3.62 5.92
CA ARG A 3 21.60 4.84 5.40
C ARG A 3 22.23 6.07 6.08
N LYS A 4 22.87 6.94 5.33
CA LYS A 4 23.46 8.19 5.86
C LYS A 4 22.32 9.21 6.03
N LYS A 5 21.80 9.36 7.24
CA LYS A 5 20.71 10.30 7.60
C LYS A 5 20.89 11.74 7.08
N LYS A 6 22.14 12.15 6.81
CA LYS A 6 22.47 13.50 6.35
C LYS A 6 21.85 13.86 4.99
N TYR A 7 21.62 12.88 4.12
CA TYR A 7 21.05 13.11 2.78
C TYR A 7 19.52 12.97 2.75
N ASP A 8 18.91 12.40 3.81
CA ASP A 8 17.47 12.16 3.84
C ASP A 8 16.68 13.49 3.82
N ILE A 9 17.16 14.51 4.51
CA ILE A 9 16.54 15.86 4.52
C ILE A 9 16.67 16.52 3.15
N PHE A 10 17.84 16.41 2.50
CA PHE A 10 18.05 16.98 1.17
C PHE A 10 17.14 16.30 0.13
N VAL A 11 17.05 14.98 0.17
CA VAL A 11 16.15 14.21 -0.70
C VAL A 11 14.68 14.58 -0.44
N LEU A 12 14.29 14.74 0.83
CA LEU A 12 12.93 15.17 1.18
C LEU A 12 12.61 16.56 0.62
N LEU A 13 13.53 17.54 0.78
CA LEU A 13 13.36 18.90 0.24
C LEU A 13 13.29 18.88 -1.28
N LEU A 14 14.11 18.06 -1.92
CA LEU A 14 14.09 17.91 -3.37
C LEU A 14 12.76 17.35 -3.86
N ILE A 15 12.25 16.28 -3.21
CA ILE A 15 10.93 15.70 -3.51
C ILE A 15 9.83 16.75 -3.31
N LEU A 16 9.83 17.49 -2.21
CA LEU A 16 8.83 18.54 -1.94
C LEU A 16 8.89 19.66 -2.98
N THR A 17 10.09 20.07 -3.39
CA THR A 17 10.26 21.08 -4.44
C THR A 17 9.74 20.60 -5.78
N PHE A 18 10.02 19.33 -6.14
CA PHE A 18 9.50 18.73 -7.38
C PHE A 18 7.97 18.62 -7.34
N LEU A 19 7.38 18.16 -6.23
CA LEU A 19 5.95 18.10 -6.06
C LEU A 19 5.32 19.49 -6.20
N TRP A 20 5.88 20.51 -5.55
CA TRP A 20 5.38 21.87 -5.63
C TRP A 20 5.49 22.46 -7.05
N ARG A 21 6.59 22.23 -7.74
CA ARG A 21 6.86 22.85 -9.06
C ARG A 21 6.12 22.16 -10.21
N PHE A 22 5.94 20.84 -10.14
CA PHE A 22 5.42 20.04 -11.24
C PHE A 22 3.99 19.52 -11.04
N THR A 23 3.44 19.62 -9.82
CA THR A 23 2.01 19.27 -9.62
C THR A 23 1.16 20.40 -10.14
N VAL A 24 0.33 20.11 -11.14
CA VAL A 24 -0.67 21.05 -11.68
C VAL A 24 -1.65 21.40 -10.57
N ASP A 25 -1.88 22.70 -10.37
CA ASP A 25 -2.79 23.23 -9.34
C ASP A 25 -2.53 22.66 -7.93
N PHE A 26 -1.27 22.75 -7.48
CA PHE A 26 -0.84 22.28 -6.15
C PHE A 26 -1.77 22.73 -5.02
N GLY A 27 -2.23 23.99 -5.08
CA GLY A 27 -3.16 24.55 -4.10
C GLY A 27 -4.51 23.84 -4.10
N GLN A 28 -5.06 23.49 -5.25
CA GLN A 28 -6.33 22.79 -5.34
C GLN A 28 -6.18 21.29 -5.01
N THR A 29 -5.08 20.68 -5.42
CA THR A 29 -4.86 19.23 -5.22
C THR A 29 -4.48 18.89 -3.77
N MET A 30 -3.65 19.74 -3.14
CA MET A 30 -3.08 19.45 -1.82
C MET A 30 -3.75 20.23 -0.68
N LEU A 31 -4.20 21.46 -0.94
CA LEU A 31 -4.73 22.37 0.09
C LEU A 31 -6.27 22.48 0.08
N TRP A 32 -6.92 22.21 -1.04
CA TRP A 32 -8.37 22.19 -1.09
C TRP A 32 -8.90 20.94 -0.39
N ILE A 33 -9.81 21.14 0.58
CA ILE A 33 -10.31 20.06 1.46
C ILE A 33 -10.85 18.87 0.66
N CYS A 34 -11.70 19.12 -0.35
CA CYS A 34 -12.25 18.02 -1.17
C CYS A 34 -11.18 17.30 -2.00
N GLY A 35 -10.24 18.05 -2.58
CA GLY A 35 -9.12 17.49 -3.32
C GLY A 35 -8.16 16.73 -2.41
N ALA A 36 -7.85 17.30 -1.23
CA ALA A 36 -7.01 16.64 -0.24
C ALA A 36 -7.65 15.34 0.28
N CYS A 37 -8.96 15.34 0.56
CA CYS A 37 -9.65 14.13 1.00
C CYS A 37 -9.62 13.03 -0.07
N ASN A 38 -9.89 13.37 -1.32
CA ASN A 38 -9.96 12.37 -2.39
C ASN A 38 -8.59 11.87 -2.85
N TYR A 39 -7.60 12.76 -2.96
CA TYR A 39 -6.32 12.40 -3.58
C TYR A 39 -5.20 12.21 -2.58
N LEU A 40 -5.02 13.15 -1.64
CA LEU A 40 -3.91 13.08 -0.70
C LEU A 40 -4.15 12.01 0.38
N TRP A 41 -5.26 12.09 1.11
CA TRP A 41 -5.56 11.16 2.20
C TRP A 41 -5.82 9.76 1.67
N GLY A 42 -6.54 9.61 0.55
CA GLY A 42 -6.72 8.34 -0.12
C GLY A 42 -5.40 7.68 -0.49
N SER A 43 -4.48 8.43 -1.09
CA SER A 43 -3.14 7.93 -1.43
C SER A 43 -2.32 7.54 -0.20
N VAL A 44 -2.39 8.30 0.89
CA VAL A 44 -1.70 7.97 2.16
C VAL A 44 -2.21 6.65 2.74
N ILE A 45 -3.53 6.45 2.75
CA ILE A 45 -4.15 5.20 3.26
C ILE A 45 -3.72 4.01 2.39
N ILE A 46 -3.78 4.14 1.06
CA ILE A 46 -3.42 3.08 0.12
C ILE A 46 -1.93 2.74 0.23
N LEU A 47 -1.05 3.74 0.26
CA LEU A 47 0.40 3.52 0.45
C LEU A 47 0.71 2.92 1.82
N GLY A 48 0.00 3.36 2.85
CA GLY A 48 0.06 2.77 4.19
C GLY A 48 -0.31 1.29 4.16
N TYR A 49 -1.38 0.95 3.48
CA TYR A 49 -1.82 -0.43 3.29
C TYR A 49 -0.79 -1.29 2.54
N VAL A 50 -0.28 -0.81 1.41
CA VAL A 50 0.75 -1.51 0.62
C VAL A 50 2.03 -1.72 1.44
N THR A 51 2.44 -0.71 2.22
CA THR A 51 3.60 -0.80 3.12
C THR A 51 3.36 -1.82 4.24
N PHE A 52 2.17 -1.81 4.84
CA PHE A 52 1.76 -2.79 5.84
C PHE A 52 1.78 -4.21 5.28
N PHE A 53 1.19 -4.43 4.10
CA PHE A 53 1.20 -5.72 3.42
C PHE A 53 2.64 -6.21 3.14
N ARG A 54 3.49 -5.35 2.62
CA ARG A 54 4.92 -5.68 2.40
C ARG A 54 5.64 -6.05 3.70
N HIS A 55 5.31 -5.36 4.81
CA HIS A 55 5.86 -5.69 6.12
C HIS A 55 5.40 -7.07 6.62
N LEU A 56 4.12 -7.42 6.39
CA LEU A 56 3.59 -8.75 6.71
C LEU A 56 4.30 -9.84 5.91
N LEU A 57 4.53 -9.63 4.61
CA LEU A 57 5.30 -10.57 3.77
C LEU A 57 6.69 -10.83 4.36
N GLY A 58 7.39 -9.79 4.82
CA GLY A 58 8.71 -9.94 5.45
C GLY A 58 8.71 -10.71 6.77
N LYS A 59 7.57 -10.77 7.46
CA LYS A 59 7.40 -11.48 8.73
C LYS A 59 6.61 -12.79 8.63
N ALA A 60 6.16 -13.17 7.44
CA ALA A 60 5.22 -14.26 7.20
C ALA A 60 5.61 -15.59 7.88
N GLU A 61 6.89 -15.95 7.84
CA GLU A 61 7.41 -17.19 8.44
C GLU A 61 7.40 -17.18 9.98
N ARG A 62 7.41 -16.01 10.62
CA ARG A 62 7.51 -15.85 12.08
C ARG A 62 6.15 -15.61 12.76
N MET A 63 5.10 -15.42 11.99
CA MET A 63 3.77 -15.09 12.53
C MET A 63 3.06 -16.32 13.09
N LYS A 64 2.76 -16.30 14.40
CA LYS A 64 2.00 -17.35 15.09
C LYS A 64 0.48 -17.22 14.90
N HIS A 65 -0.03 -15.98 14.85
CA HIS A 65 -1.47 -15.68 14.77
C HIS A 65 -1.87 -15.23 13.36
N GLN A 66 -1.97 -16.17 12.42
CA GLN A 66 -2.26 -15.85 11.03
C GLN A 66 -3.72 -15.41 10.78
N ILE A 67 -4.69 -15.99 11.51
CA ILE A 67 -6.12 -15.71 11.33
C ILE A 67 -6.48 -14.26 11.70
N PRO A 68 -6.18 -13.72 12.89
CA PRO A 68 -6.52 -12.35 13.22
C PRO A 68 -5.80 -11.34 12.33
N ILE A 69 -4.58 -11.65 11.88
CA ILE A 69 -3.84 -10.81 10.93
C ILE A 69 -4.54 -10.82 9.57
N ALA A 70 -5.00 -11.96 9.08
CA ALA A 70 -5.75 -12.08 7.83
C ALA A 70 -7.05 -11.26 7.88
N VAL A 71 -7.82 -11.39 8.96
CA VAL A 71 -9.06 -10.61 9.19
C VAL A 71 -8.75 -9.10 9.23
N GLY A 72 -7.74 -8.68 9.98
CA GLY A 72 -7.32 -7.27 10.03
C GLY A 72 -6.88 -6.74 8.67
N THR A 73 -6.14 -7.54 7.90
CA THR A 73 -5.70 -7.20 6.54
C THR A 73 -6.88 -7.06 5.59
N PHE A 74 -7.90 -7.90 5.71
CA PHE A 74 -9.13 -7.83 4.92
C PHE A 74 -9.88 -6.53 5.16
N PHE A 75 -10.18 -6.19 6.42
CA PHE A 75 -10.91 -4.95 6.74
C PHE A 75 -10.11 -3.69 6.37
N PHE A 76 -8.81 -3.70 6.61
CA PHE A 76 -7.96 -2.58 6.17
C PHE A 76 -7.91 -2.47 4.65
N GLY A 77 -7.94 -3.62 3.94
CA GLY A 77 -8.03 -3.68 2.49
C GLY A 77 -9.32 -3.08 1.94
N ILE A 78 -10.47 -3.35 2.58
CA ILE A 78 -11.76 -2.71 2.23
C ILE A 78 -11.63 -1.20 2.35
N GLY A 79 -11.11 -0.68 3.47
CA GLY A 79 -10.92 0.76 3.67
C GLY A 79 -10.00 1.38 2.63
N ALA A 80 -8.87 0.73 2.31
CA ALA A 80 -7.94 1.19 1.29
C ALA A 80 -8.54 1.12 -0.13
N GLY A 81 -9.33 0.08 -0.43
CA GLY A 81 -10.04 -0.07 -1.69
C GLY A 81 -11.12 0.98 -1.89
N TRP A 82 -11.73 1.45 -0.80
CA TRP A 82 -12.85 2.40 -0.83
C TRP A 82 -12.42 3.88 -0.87
N CYS A 83 -11.13 4.18 -0.87
CA CYS A 83 -10.65 5.56 -0.83
C CYS A 83 -10.79 6.32 -2.16
N ASN A 84 -10.42 5.70 -3.27
CA ASN A 84 -10.45 6.32 -4.61
C ASN A 84 -10.25 5.22 -5.68
N GLU A 85 -11.18 5.12 -6.64
CA GLU A 85 -11.17 4.04 -7.66
C GLU A 85 -9.85 3.95 -8.44
N ASN A 86 -9.33 5.07 -8.93
CA ASN A 86 -8.11 5.07 -9.76
C ASN A 86 -6.86 4.69 -8.95
N THR A 87 -6.71 5.27 -7.76
CA THR A 87 -5.53 5.04 -6.91
C THR A 87 -5.58 3.66 -6.25
N SER A 88 -6.78 3.19 -5.88
CA SER A 88 -6.98 1.86 -5.29
C SER A 88 -6.69 0.75 -6.29
N GLY A 89 -7.01 0.93 -7.57
CA GLY A 89 -6.61 0.02 -8.64
C GLY A 89 -5.08 -0.13 -8.74
N GLY A 90 -4.36 0.99 -8.68
CA GLY A 90 -2.89 0.99 -8.60
C GLY A 90 -2.36 0.30 -7.34
N GLY A 91 -2.99 0.53 -6.19
CA GLY A 91 -2.68 -0.13 -4.92
C GLY A 91 -2.88 -1.64 -4.99
N LEU A 92 -3.99 -2.10 -5.56
CA LEU A 92 -4.27 -3.52 -5.79
C LEU A 92 -3.20 -4.17 -6.67
N LEU A 93 -2.80 -3.50 -7.75
CA LEU A 93 -1.73 -3.98 -8.62
C LEU A 93 -0.41 -4.14 -7.86
N LEU A 94 -0.05 -3.19 -7.01
CA LEU A 94 1.15 -3.29 -6.17
C LEU A 94 1.06 -4.45 -5.17
N VAL A 95 -0.08 -4.67 -4.55
CA VAL A 95 -0.31 -5.81 -3.63
C VAL A 95 -0.12 -7.13 -4.38
N LEU A 96 -0.68 -7.25 -5.59
CA LEU A 96 -0.51 -8.43 -6.45
C LEU A 96 0.95 -8.64 -6.84
N LEU A 97 1.65 -7.61 -7.28
CA LEU A 97 3.07 -7.70 -7.67
C LEU A 97 3.96 -8.11 -6.50
N PHE A 98 3.78 -7.52 -5.32
CA PHE A 98 4.54 -7.92 -4.13
C PHE A 98 4.20 -9.35 -3.67
N GLY A 99 2.94 -9.74 -3.73
CA GLY A 99 2.49 -11.10 -3.42
C GLY A 99 3.08 -12.14 -4.38
N LEU A 100 3.03 -11.86 -5.69
CA LEU A 100 3.61 -12.74 -6.72
C LEU A 100 5.13 -12.85 -6.60
N ASN A 101 5.81 -11.74 -6.35
CA ASN A 101 7.27 -11.73 -6.18
C ASN A 101 7.67 -12.57 -4.95
N PHE A 102 6.99 -12.37 -3.82
CA PHE A 102 7.20 -13.17 -2.62
C PHE A 102 6.90 -14.66 -2.86
N TRP A 103 5.77 -14.97 -3.52
CA TRP A 103 5.41 -16.35 -3.86
C TRP A 103 6.47 -17.03 -4.73
N TRP A 104 6.97 -16.30 -5.72
CA TRP A 104 8.02 -16.81 -6.64
C TRP A 104 9.32 -17.10 -5.90
N ASP A 105 9.77 -16.18 -5.04
CA ASP A 105 11.00 -16.36 -4.27
C ASP A 105 10.89 -17.52 -3.29
N LYS A 106 9.77 -17.64 -2.57
CA LYS A 106 9.54 -18.75 -1.63
C LYS A 106 9.40 -20.10 -2.31
N ARG A 107 8.78 -20.11 -3.48
CA ARG A 107 8.69 -21.34 -4.29
C ARG A 107 10.06 -21.84 -4.73
N LYS A 108 10.96 -20.94 -5.11
CA LYS A 108 12.36 -21.30 -5.45
C LYS A 108 13.13 -21.86 -4.24
N GLU A 109 12.84 -21.34 -3.04
CA GLU A 109 13.43 -21.84 -1.80
C GLU A 109 12.82 -23.16 -1.29
N GLY A 110 11.77 -23.68 -1.92
CA GLY A 110 11.04 -24.87 -1.47
C GLY A 110 10.27 -24.69 -0.18
N LYS A 111 9.99 -23.43 0.20
CA LYS A 111 9.27 -23.06 1.44
C LYS A 111 7.79 -22.79 1.17
N ARG A 112 7.00 -22.68 2.26
CA ARG A 112 5.60 -22.27 2.17
C ARG A 112 5.49 -20.89 1.52
N ALA A 113 4.87 -20.84 0.35
CA ALA A 113 4.79 -19.64 -0.49
C ALA A 113 3.47 -18.89 -0.35
N PHE A 114 2.41 -19.52 0.18
CA PHE A 114 1.10 -18.93 0.31
C PHE A 114 0.65 -18.84 1.77
N TYR A 115 0.20 -17.68 2.19
CA TYR A 115 -0.33 -17.38 3.52
C TYR A 115 -1.75 -16.81 3.41
N PRO A 116 -2.65 -17.09 4.37
CA PRO A 116 -4.06 -16.64 4.32
C PRO A 116 -4.20 -15.14 4.10
N PHE A 117 -3.40 -14.32 4.80
CA PHE A 117 -3.47 -12.86 4.68
C PHE A 117 -3.19 -12.33 3.27
N MET A 118 -2.51 -13.09 2.40
CA MET A 118 -2.25 -12.70 1.00
C MET A 118 -3.54 -12.72 0.18
N GLY A 119 -4.36 -13.76 0.34
CA GLY A 119 -5.66 -13.84 -0.29
C GLY A 119 -6.62 -12.78 0.23
N GLU A 120 -6.68 -12.63 1.56
CA GLU A 120 -7.53 -11.63 2.21
C GLU A 120 -7.14 -10.19 1.88
N ALA A 121 -5.86 -9.92 1.63
CA ALA A 121 -5.40 -8.61 1.18
C ALA A 121 -5.99 -8.23 -0.19
N VAL A 122 -5.97 -9.15 -1.14
CA VAL A 122 -6.53 -8.94 -2.47
C VAL A 122 -8.05 -8.86 -2.42
N LEU A 123 -8.70 -9.79 -1.71
CA LEU A 123 -10.15 -9.82 -1.55
C LEU A 123 -10.68 -8.55 -0.88
N GLY A 124 -10.03 -8.07 0.18
CA GLY A 124 -10.42 -6.86 0.87
C GLY A 124 -10.39 -5.64 -0.05
N MET A 125 -9.30 -5.45 -0.82
CA MET A 125 -9.21 -4.34 -1.78
C MET A 125 -10.22 -4.47 -2.92
N CYS A 126 -10.45 -5.68 -3.43
CA CYS A 126 -11.47 -5.93 -4.45
C CYS A 126 -12.87 -5.60 -3.93
N CYS A 127 -13.22 -6.04 -2.71
CA CYS A 127 -14.50 -5.72 -2.08
C CYS A 127 -14.65 -4.20 -1.88
N GLY A 128 -13.59 -3.50 -1.46
CA GLY A 128 -13.61 -2.05 -1.33
C GLY A 128 -13.85 -1.33 -2.67
N LEU A 129 -13.16 -1.75 -3.74
CA LEU A 129 -13.35 -1.22 -5.09
C LEU A 129 -14.76 -1.48 -5.62
N LEU A 130 -15.26 -2.70 -5.48
CA LEU A 130 -16.62 -3.06 -5.93
C LEU A 130 -17.72 -2.32 -5.15
N GLY A 131 -17.47 -1.98 -3.89
CA GLY A 131 -18.40 -1.19 -3.08
C GLY A 131 -18.50 0.28 -3.47
N MET A 132 -17.63 0.76 -4.39
CA MET A 132 -17.67 2.12 -4.94
C MET A 132 -18.43 2.21 -6.27
N ILE A 133 -18.65 1.10 -6.95
CA ILE A 133 -19.38 0.99 -8.22
C ILE A 133 -20.86 0.78 -7.92
#